data_be1e8bc9ca7bf274b53a94bc4c189f0c
#
_entry.id   be1e8bc9ca7bf274b53a94bc4c189f0c
#
_cell.length_a   1.000
_cell.length_b   1.000
_cell.length_c   1.000
_cell.angle_alpha   90.00
_cell.angle_beta   90.00
_cell.angle_gamma   90.00
#
_symmetry.space_group_name_H-M   'P 1'
#
loop_
_entity.id
_entity.type
_entity.pdbx_description
1 polymer ?
#
loop_
_entity_poly.entity_id
_entity_poly.type
_entity_poly.pdbx_seq_one_letter_code
_entity_poly.pdbx_strand_id
1 'polypeptide(L)'
;MIGAGGVATVAAFKIVQNQDVFTEFMIASRRKEKCDKLVKDIHAKGYKMDIQTAEVDADDVEQLKALFNSYKPELVINLALPYQDLTIMDACLACGCNYMDTANYEPKDEAHFEYSWQWAYKDKFEQAGLCAILGCGFDPGVSGIFTAYAAKHHFDEIEVLDIVDCNAGNHHKAFATNFNPEINIREITQKGLWYKDGEWIETAPLSIHKPLTYPNIGPRESYLMHHEELESLVKNYPTIKEARFWMTFGQQYLTYLDCIQNLGMSRIDEIEYEAPLADGSGKTAKVKIVPLQFLK
;
A
#
# COMPACT_ATOMS: atom_id res chain seq x y z
N MET A 1 -16.02 1.25 1.86
CA MET A 1 -14.68 0.96 1.32
C MET A 1 -14.36 2.00 0.25
N ILE A 2 -13.21 2.67 0.38
CA ILE A 2 -12.71 3.63 -0.61
C ILE A 2 -11.66 2.92 -1.47
N GLY A 3 -11.89 2.91 -2.79
CA GLY A 3 -11.07 2.18 -3.76
C GLY A 3 -11.81 1.03 -4.43
N ALA A 4 -11.50 0.77 -5.71
CA ALA A 4 -12.06 -0.30 -6.54
C ALA A 4 -10.99 -0.93 -7.45
N GLY A 5 -9.77 -1.08 -6.89
CA GLY A 5 -8.63 -1.72 -7.54
C GLY A 5 -8.53 -3.23 -7.26
N GLY A 6 -7.36 -3.81 -7.50
CA GLY A 6 -7.10 -5.24 -7.29
C GLY A 6 -7.30 -5.68 -5.85
N VAL A 7 -6.64 -5.00 -4.89
CA VAL A 7 -6.77 -5.27 -3.45
C VAL A 7 -8.22 -5.08 -2.99
N ALA A 8 -8.86 -3.97 -3.42
CA ALA A 8 -10.27 -3.70 -3.11
C ALA A 8 -11.20 -4.81 -3.62
N THR A 9 -10.89 -5.41 -4.78
CA THR A 9 -11.66 -6.55 -5.31
C THR A 9 -11.59 -7.75 -4.36
N VAL A 10 -10.40 -8.12 -3.89
CA VAL A 10 -10.23 -9.23 -2.94
C VAL A 10 -10.94 -8.92 -1.62
N ALA A 11 -10.74 -7.73 -1.06
CA ALA A 11 -11.37 -7.29 0.18
C ALA A 11 -12.91 -7.31 0.08
N ALA A 12 -13.48 -6.80 -1.03
CA ALA A 12 -14.93 -6.84 -1.25
C ALA A 12 -15.49 -8.27 -1.25
N PHE A 13 -14.80 -9.22 -1.91
CA PHE A 13 -15.19 -10.63 -1.85
C PHE A 13 -15.12 -11.20 -0.43
N LYS A 14 -14.13 -10.78 0.37
CA LYS A 14 -14.03 -11.21 1.77
C LYS A 14 -15.10 -10.59 2.66
N ILE A 15 -15.43 -9.33 2.46
CA ILE A 15 -16.51 -8.63 3.16
C ILE A 15 -17.85 -9.37 2.94
N VAL A 16 -18.20 -9.65 1.69
CA VAL A 16 -19.47 -10.34 1.39
C VAL A 16 -19.52 -11.81 1.82
N GLN A 17 -18.38 -12.40 2.20
CA GLN A 17 -18.32 -13.73 2.81
C GLN A 17 -18.59 -13.69 4.32
N ASN A 18 -18.53 -12.50 4.96
CA ASN A 18 -18.65 -12.28 6.39
C ASN A 18 -19.81 -11.31 6.69
N GLN A 19 -21.00 -11.60 6.15
CA GLN A 19 -22.18 -10.74 6.28
C GLN A 19 -22.78 -10.71 7.70
N ASP A 20 -22.38 -11.59 8.58
CA ASP A 20 -22.65 -11.58 9.99
C ASP A 20 -21.90 -10.46 10.73
N VAL A 21 -20.80 -9.99 10.17
CA VAL A 21 -20.00 -8.85 10.67
C VAL A 21 -20.31 -7.58 9.86
N PHE A 22 -20.26 -7.68 8.53
CA PHE A 22 -20.51 -6.56 7.63
C PHE A 22 -21.95 -6.62 7.10
N THR A 23 -22.86 -5.98 7.82
CA THR A 23 -24.29 -6.02 7.51
C THR A 23 -24.70 -5.07 6.40
N GLU A 24 -23.97 -3.98 6.22
CA GLU A 24 -24.14 -2.99 5.17
C GLU A 24 -22.80 -2.71 4.50
N PHE A 25 -22.80 -2.50 3.18
CA PHE A 25 -21.56 -2.29 2.45
C PHE A 25 -21.73 -1.25 1.34
N MET A 26 -20.77 -0.33 1.26
CA MET A 26 -20.64 0.62 0.15
C MET A 26 -19.23 0.58 -0.42
N ILE A 27 -19.13 0.65 -1.75
CA ILE A 27 -17.88 0.80 -2.50
C ILE A 27 -17.86 2.16 -3.18
N ALA A 28 -16.85 2.98 -2.91
CA ALA A 28 -16.71 4.29 -3.52
C ALA A 28 -15.32 4.48 -4.15
N SER A 29 -15.26 5.14 -5.28
CA SER A 29 -14.01 5.53 -5.95
C SER A 29 -14.23 6.66 -6.95
N ARG A 30 -13.18 7.26 -7.49
CA ARG A 30 -13.26 8.28 -8.55
C ARG A 30 -13.94 7.82 -9.84
N ARG A 31 -14.06 6.51 -10.04
CA ARG A 31 -14.71 5.89 -11.21
C ARG A 31 -15.81 4.96 -10.73
N LYS A 32 -17.02 5.51 -10.60
CA LYS A 32 -18.19 4.75 -10.13
C LYS A 32 -18.44 3.48 -10.95
N GLU A 33 -18.18 3.52 -12.25
CA GLU A 33 -18.34 2.37 -13.14
C GLU A 33 -17.46 1.17 -12.73
N LYS A 34 -16.30 1.40 -12.09
CA LYS A 34 -15.49 0.30 -11.53
C LYS A 34 -16.15 -0.32 -10.31
N CYS A 35 -16.76 0.51 -9.46
CA CYS A 35 -17.52 0.04 -8.30
C CYS A 35 -18.71 -0.80 -8.76
N ASP A 36 -19.49 -0.29 -9.73
CA ASP A 36 -20.66 -0.99 -10.30
C ASP A 36 -20.26 -2.32 -10.96
N LYS A 37 -19.10 -2.35 -11.64
CA LYS A 37 -18.56 -3.58 -12.21
C LYS A 37 -18.21 -4.58 -11.12
N LEU A 38 -17.54 -4.16 -10.06
CA LEU A 38 -17.18 -5.04 -8.96
C LEU A 38 -18.41 -5.64 -8.27
N VAL A 39 -19.46 -4.85 -8.07
CA VAL A 39 -20.75 -5.34 -7.54
C VAL A 39 -21.36 -6.41 -8.48
N LYS A 40 -21.34 -6.19 -9.79
CA LYS A 40 -21.81 -7.19 -10.77
C LYS A 40 -20.99 -8.48 -10.70
N ASP A 41 -19.66 -8.37 -10.57
CA ASP A 41 -18.78 -9.54 -10.47
C ASP A 41 -19.05 -10.34 -9.17
N ILE A 42 -19.32 -9.65 -8.05
CA ILE A 42 -19.71 -10.25 -6.77
C ILE A 42 -21.04 -11.00 -6.90
N HIS A 43 -22.07 -10.37 -7.49
CA HIS A 43 -23.37 -10.98 -7.70
C HIS A 43 -23.30 -12.18 -8.66
N ALA A 44 -22.46 -12.10 -9.69
CA ALA A 44 -22.22 -13.21 -10.63
C ALA A 44 -21.60 -14.44 -9.96
N LYS A 45 -20.91 -14.26 -8.83
CA LYS A 45 -20.39 -15.36 -7.99
C LYS A 45 -21.41 -15.91 -6.98
N GLY A 46 -22.64 -15.39 -6.99
CA GLY A 46 -23.75 -15.89 -6.16
C GLY A 46 -23.94 -15.18 -4.82
N TYR A 47 -23.13 -14.18 -4.49
CA TYR A 47 -23.35 -13.36 -3.29
C TYR A 47 -24.53 -12.40 -3.52
N LYS A 48 -25.42 -12.26 -2.51
CA LYS A 48 -26.66 -11.50 -2.63
C LYS A 48 -26.72 -10.24 -1.76
N MET A 49 -25.59 -9.86 -1.14
CA MET A 49 -25.51 -8.65 -0.34
C MET A 49 -25.91 -7.43 -1.19
N ASP A 50 -26.75 -6.55 -0.66
CA ASP A 50 -27.02 -5.25 -1.26
C ASP A 50 -25.78 -4.36 -1.03
N ILE A 51 -25.17 -3.90 -2.13
CA ILE A 51 -23.94 -3.13 -2.10
C ILE A 51 -24.18 -1.80 -2.81
N GLN A 52 -24.10 -0.73 -2.05
CA GLN A 52 -24.21 0.62 -2.60
C GLN A 52 -22.90 1.02 -3.30
N THR A 53 -23.00 1.88 -4.31
CA THR A 53 -21.83 2.42 -5.01
C THR A 53 -21.90 3.94 -5.09
N ALA A 54 -20.76 4.60 -4.97
CA ALA A 54 -20.66 6.04 -5.07
C ALA A 54 -19.42 6.48 -5.87
N GLU A 55 -19.49 7.69 -6.41
CA GLU A 55 -18.33 8.40 -6.92
C GLU A 55 -17.80 9.32 -5.82
N VAL A 56 -16.48 9.31 -5.59
CA VAL A 56 -15.81 10.20 -4.64
C VAL A 56 -14.36 10.37 -5.04
N ASP A 57 -13.85 11.59 -4.99
CA ASP A 57 -12.42 11.86 -5.03
C ASP A 57 -11.85 11.80 -3.62
N ALA A 58 -10.96 10.84 -3.37
CA ALA A 58 -10.33 10.66 -2.06
C ALA A 58 -9.24 11.70 -1.75
N ASP A 59 -8.87 12.55 -2.72
CA ASP A 59 -8.05 13.75 -2.49
C ASP A 59 -8.89 14.95 -1.99
N ASP A 60 -10.23 14.85 -2.00
CA ASP A 60 -11.16 15.92 -1.61
C ASP A 60 -11.88 15.59 -0.29
N VAL A 61 -11.43 16.21 0.80
CA VAL A 61 -12.01 16.03 2.15
C VAL A 61 -13.49 16.36 2.20
N GLU A 62 -13.95 17.38 1.48
CA GLU A 62 -15.36 17.80 1.53
C GLU A 62 -16.27 16.81 0.80
N GLN A 63 -15.84 16.23 -0.32
CA GLN A 63 -16.57 15.14 -0.96
C GLN A 63 -16.65 13.91 -0.07
N LEU A 64 -15.55 13.53 0.57
CA LEU A 64 -15.52 12.42 1.53
C LEU A 64 -16.47 12.67 2.71
N LYS A 65 -16.45 13.87 3.31
CA LYS A 65 -17.36 14.26 4.39
C LYS A 65 -18.83 14.21 3.97
N ALA A 66 -19.14 14.71 2.76
CA ALA A 66 -20.51 14.65 2.22
C ALA A 66 -20.98 13.19 2.08
N LEU A 67 -20.12 12.31 1.54
CA LEU A 67 -20.41 10.89 1.41
C LEU A 67 -20.59 10.22 2.77
N PHE A 68 -19.68 10.44 3.73
CA PHE A 68 -19.72 9.81 5.06
C PHE A 68 -20.93 10.30 5.87
N ASN A 69 -21.27 11.57 5.80
CA ASN A 69 -22.47 12.10 6.45
C ASN A 69 -23.77 11.54 5.86
N SER A 70 -23.79 11.23 4.57
CA SER A 70 -24.93 10.62 3.88
C SER A 70 -25.10 9.14 4.21
N TYR A 71 -24.01 8.37 4.14
CA TYR A 71 -24.04 6.92 4.35
C TYR A 71 -23.90 6.51 5.81
N LYS A 72 -23.17 7.32 6.62
CA LYS A 72 -22.90 7.11 8.06
C LYS A 72 -22.18 5.79 8.33
N PRO A 73 -21.02 5.53 7.74
CA PRO A 73 -20.28 4.30 7.96
C PRO A 73 -19.75 4.25 9.42
N GLU A 74 -19.78 3.09 10.04
CA GLU A 74 -19.08 2.85 11.31
C GLU A 74 -17.57 2.68 11.07
N LEU A 75 -17.19 2.10 9.92
CA LEU A 75 -15.82 1.84 9.53
C LEU A 75 -15.58 2.25 8.07
N VAL A 76 -14.55 3.02 7.85
CA VAL A 76 -14.03 3.34 6.52
C VAL A 76 -12.79 2.48 6.26
N ILE A 77 -12.85 1.60 5.26
CA ILE A 77 -11.71 0.79 4.80
C ILE A 77 -11.10 1.51 3.58
N ASN A 78 -9.89 2.01 3.75
CA ASN A 78 -9.15 2.69 2.70
C ASN A 78 -8.31 1.69 1.90
N LEU A 79 -8.65 1.51 0.63
CA LEU A 79 -7.92 0.72 -0.37
C LEU A 79 -7.65 1.55 -1.62
N ALA A 80 -7.56 2.87 -1.45
CA ALA A 80 -7.06 3.81 -2.44
C ALA A 80 -5.51 3.76 -2.48
N LEU A 81 -4.87 4.75 -3.06
CA LEU A 81 -3.42 4.85 -2.99
C LEU A 81 -2.98 5.48 -1.65
N PRO A 82 -1.76 5.23 -1.18
CA PRO A 82 -1.27 5.74 0.11
C PRO A 82 -1.30 7.28 0.21
N TYR A 83 -1.28 7.97 -0.91
CA TYR A 83 -1.37 9.44 -0.97
C TYR A 83 -2.66 10.03 -0.38
N GLN A 84 -3.74 9.24 -0.28
CA GLN A 84 -5.04 9.68 0.20
C GLN A 84 -5.30 9.36 1.68
N ASP A 85 -4.37 8.69 2.37
CA ASP A 85 -4.60 8.21 3.73
C ASP A 85 -4.97 9.35 4.68
N LEU A 86 -4.17 10.43 4.71
CA LEU A 86 -4.40 11.54 5.63
C LEU A 86 -5.71 12.29 5.31
N THR A 87 -6.04 12.45 4.04
CA THR A 87 -7.29 13.08 3.58
C THR A 87 -8.51 12.28 4.05
N ILE A 88 -8.44 10.95 3.94
CA ILE A 88 -9.52 10.06 4.40
C ILE A 88 -9.59 10.05 5.94
N MET A 89 -8.44 10.05 6.65
CA MET A 89 -8.40 10.14 8.11
C MET A 89 -9.01 11.45 8.63
N ASP A 90 -8.75 12.59 7.97
CA ASP A 90 -9.38 13.88 8.29
C ASP A 90 -10.91 13.81 8.14
N ALA A 91 -11.39 13.21 7.05
CA ALA A 91 -12.83 13.03 6.83
C ALA A 91 -13.45 12.08 7.86
N CYS A 92 -12.75 11.00 8.26
CA CYS A 92 -13.19 10.07 9.30
C CYS A 92 -13.35 10.78 10.64
N LEU A 93 -12.34 11.55 11.07
CA LEU A 93 -12.42 12.34 12.30
C LEU A 93 -13.58 13.34 12.27
N ALA A 94 -13.76 14.05 11.17
CA ALA A 94 -14.82 15.04 11.03
C ALA A 94 -16.23 14.42 11.07
N CYS A 95 -16.39 13.17 10.65
CA CYS A 95 -17.69 12.48 10.57
C CYS A 95 -17.92 11.43 11.67
N GLY A 96 -16.94 11.22 12.56
CA GLY A 96 -17.06 10.22 13.64
C GLY A 96 -16.98 8.77 13.15
N CYS A 97 -16.15 8.48 12.15
CA CYS A 97 -15.97 7.14 11.59
C CYS A 97 -14.65 6.53 12.04
N ASN A 98 -14.63 5.21 12.28
CA ASN A 98 -13.39 4.47 12.43
C ASN A 98 -12.68 4.33 11.08
N TYR A 99 -11.35 4.16 11.12
CA TYR A 99 -10.49 4.08 9.94
C TYR A 99 -9.70 2.78 9.90
N MET A 100 -9.48 2.25 8.71
CA MET A 100 -8.58 1.12 8.47
C MET A 100 -7.95 1.28 7.08
N ASP A 101 -6.65 0.94 6.97
CA ASP A 101 -5.93 0.85 5.70
C ASP A 101 -5.10 -0.43 5.59
N THR A 102 -4.36 -0.58 4.50
CA THR A 102 -3.51 -1.75 4.22
C THR A 102 -2.04 -1.40 4.00
N ALA A 103 -1.68 -0.15 4.15
CA ALA A 103 -0.34 0.38 3.96
C ALA A 103 -0.15 1.60 4.87
N ASN A 104 0.86 2.42 4.62
CA ASN A 104 1.06 3.70 5.29
C ASN A 104 1.03 4.86 4.29
N TYR A 105 0.85 6.07 4.80
CA TYR A 105 0.90 7.28 3.99
C TYR A 105 2.26 7.47 3.33
N GLU A 106 2.23 7.93 2.08
CA GLU A 106 3.42 8.31 1.33
C GLU A 106 3.18 9.67 0.65
N PRO A 107 4.09 10.66 0.82
CA PRO A 107 4.05 11.90 0.04
C PRO A 107 4.20 11.65 -1.46
N LYS A 108 3.50 12.43 -2.31
CA LYS A 108 3.60 12.26 -3.78
C LYS A 108 4.97 12.68 -4.34
N ASP A 109 5.62 13.61 -3.69
CA ASP A 109 6.87 14.26 -4.11
C ASP A 109 8.13 13.63 -3.48
N GLU A 110 7.97 12.72 -2.53
CA GLU A 110 9.06 12.00 -1.87
C GLU A 110 8.73 10.51 -1.78
N ALA A 111 9.66 9.66 -2.20
CA ALA A 111 9.55 8.21 -2.00
C ALA A 111 10.01 7.86 -0.59
N HIS A 112 9.13 7.93 0.38
CA HIS A 112 9.42 7.72 1.77
C HIS A 112 8.23 7.13 2.51
N PHE A 113 8.33 5.85 2.85
CA PHE A 113 7.30 5.09 3.56
C PHE A 113 7.60 5.10 5.05
N GLU A 114 6.71 5.68 5.86
CA GLU A 114 6.82 5.68 7.32
C GLU A 114 5.47 5.93 7.99
N TYR A 115 5.31 5.45 9.22
CA TYR A 115 4.06 5.64 9.98
C TYR A 115 3.96 6.98 10.70
N SER A 116 5.02 7.78 10.80
CA SER A 116 5.04 9.02 11.60
C SER A 116 3.90 9.97 11.25
N TRP A 117 3.55 10.09 9.96
CA TRP A 117 2.46 10.91 9.45
C TRP A 117 1.09 10.50 10.02
N GLN A 118 0.80 9.21 10.03
CA GLN A 118 -0.45 8.68 10.53
C GLN A 118 -0.46 8.56 12.06
N TRP A 119 0.68 8.25 12.70
CA TRP A 119 0.79 8.24 14.15
C TRP A 119 0.58 9.63 14.77
N ALA A 120 0.83 10.72 14.04
CA ALA A 120 0.49 12.08 14.46
C ALA A 120 -1.03 12.30 14.66
N TYR A 121 -1.86 11.41 14.14
CA TYR A 121 -3.32 11.43 14.34
C TYR A 121 -3.78 10.72 15.61
N LYS A 122 -2.89 10.00 16.33
CA LYS A 122 -3.25 9.18 17.47
C LYS A 122 -4.12 9.91 18.47
N ASP A 123 -3.64 11.06 18.97
CA ASP A 123 -4.36 11.81 20.00
C ASP A 123 -5.73 12.32 19.52
N LYS A 124 -5.86 12.66 18.24
CA LYS A 124 -7.13 13.11 17.66
C LYS A 124 -8.15 11.97 17.62
N PHE A 125 -7.76 10.77 17.16
CA PHE A 125 -8.64 9.60 17.17
C PHE A 125 -9.00 9.18 18.59
N GLU A 126 -8.05 9.18 19.51
CA GLU A 126 -8.28 8.83 20.92
C GLU A 126 -9.25 9.80 21.60
N GLN A 127 -9.07 11.12 21.42
CA GLN A 127 -10.00 12.14 21.96
C GLN A 127 -11.40 12.06 21.34
N ALA A 128 -11.51 11.64 20.08
CA ALA A 128 -12.80 11.42 19.42
C ALA A 128 -13.47 10.09 19.82
N GLY A 129 -12.79 9.22 20.58
CA GLY A 129 -13.27 7.87 20.90
C GLY A 129 -13.32 6.94 19.67
N LEU A 130 -12.49 7.22 18.66
CA LEU A 130 -12.42 6.48 17.41
C LEU A 130 -11.17 5.60 17.36
N CYS A 131 -11.23 4.57 16.52
CA CYS A 131 -10.12 3.66 16.25
C CYS A 131 -9.59 3.86 14.82
N ALA A 132 -8.25 3.88 14.67
CA ALA A 132 -7.59 3.77 13.40
C ALA A 132 -6.67 2.54 13.42
N ILE A 133 -6.92 1.58 12.51
CA ILE A 133 -6.09 0.38 12.33
C ILE A 133 -5.26 0.60 11.07
N LEU A 134 -3.95 0.73 11.25
CA LEU A 134 -3.01 1.01 10.19
C LEU A 134 -2.30 -0.26 9.71
N GLY A 135 -2.02 -0.36 8.41
CA GLY A 135 -1.26 -1.45 7.85
C GLY A 135 -1.93 -2.81 8.01
N CYS A 136 -3.23 -2.91 7.78
CA CYS A 136 -4.00 -4.15 7.89
C CYS A 136 -4.04 -4.92 6.55
N GLY A 137 -2.86 -5.07 5.92
CA GLY A 137 -2.67 -5.77 4.67
C GLY A 137 -2.00 -7.14 4.85
N PHE A 138 -1.13 -7.50 3.93
CA PHE A 138 -0.30 -8.70 4.01
C PHE A 138 1.02 -8.39 4.72
N ASP A 139 1.81 -7.53 4.13
CA ASP A 139 2.98 -6.87 4.68
C ASP A 139 2.87 -5.35 4.33
N PRO A 140 2.56 -4.51 5.31
CA PRO A 140 2.22 -4.78 6.71
C PRO A 140 0.85 -5.44 6.93
N GLY A 141 0.74 -6.19 8.02
CA GLY A 141 -0.51 -6.77 8.50
C GLY A 141 -0.38 -8.22 8.94
N VAL A 142 -0.39 -9.19 8.02
CA VAL A 142 -0.22 -10.63 8.34
C VAL A 142 1.13 -10.89 8.97
N SER A 143 2.20 -10.22 8.55
CA SER A 143 3.52 -10.25 9.17
C SER A 143 3.48 -9.88 10.65
N GLY A 144 2.72 -8.84 11.01
CA GLY A 144 2.48 -8.42 12.38
C GLY A 144 1.70 -9.46 13.20
N ILE A 145 0.65 -10.05 12.61
CA ILE A 145 -0.14 -11.12 13.25
C ILE A 145 0.72 -12.36 13.51
N PHE A 146 1.55 -12.76 12.56
CA PHE A 146 2.47 -13.91 12.73
C PHE A 146 3.49 -13.63 13.83
N THR A 147 4.05 -12.43 13.87
CA THR A 147 4.96 -12.01 14.94
C THR A 147 4.28 -12.05 16.32
N ALA A 148 3.07 -11.49 16.43
CA ALA A 148 2.29 -11.52 17.67
C ALA A 148 1.94 -12.95 18.10
N TYR A 149 1.56 -13.80 17.15
CA TYR A 149 1.28 -15.22 17.43
C TYR A 149 2.53 -15.94 17.93
N ALA A 150 3.67 -15.73 17.27
CA ALA A 150 4.94 -16.34 17.66
C ALA A 150 5.40 -15.88 19.05
N ALA A 151 5.34 -14.57 19.31
CA ALA A 151 5.63 -13.99 20.62
C ALA A 151 4.75 -14.57 21.74
N LYS A 152 3.47 -14.77 21.44
CA LYS A 152 2.51 -15.31 22.45
C LYS A 152 2.67 -16.79 22.74
N HIS A 153 3.08 -17.60 21.74
CA HIS A 153 2.95 -19.06 21.83
C HIS A 153 4.26 -19.82 21.71
N HIS A 154 5.33 -19.20 21.21
CA HIS A 154 6.56 -19.89 20.83
C HIS A 154 7.84 -19.30 21.41
N PHE A 155 7.84 -18.02 21.80
CA PHE A 155 9.03 -17.34 22.29
C PHE A 155 8.74 -16.59 23.60
N ASP A 156 9.70 -16.60 24.53
CA ASP A 156 9.67 -15.77 25.72
C ASP A 156 10.03 -14.31 25.37
N GLU A 157 10.99 -14.15 24.45
CA GLU A 157 11.46 -12.86 23.94
C GLU A 157 11.81 -13.00 22.45
N ILE A 158 11.65 -11.92 21.68
CA ILE A 158 12.10 -11.81 20.29
C ILE A 158 13.30 -10.88 20.27
N GLU A 159 14.49 -11.41 19.97
CA GLU A 159 15.72 -10.62 19.84
C GLU A 159 16.04 -10.29 18.38
N VAL A 160 15.74 -11.20 17.46
CA VAL A 160 15.99 -11.04 16.02
C VAL A 160 14.73 -11.36 15.25
N LEU A 161 14.36 -10.44 14.35
CA LEU A 161 13.22 -10.57 13.47
C LEU A 161 13.65 -10.42 12.02
N ASP A 162 13.52 -11.47 11.23
CA ASP A 162 13.62 -11.42 9.78
C ASP A 162 12.24 -11.71 9.17
N ILE A 163 11.68 -10.74 8.45
CA ILE A 163 10.53 -10.95 7.58
C ILE A 163 11.10 -11.28 6.20
N VAL A 164 10.68 -12.41 5.63
CA VAL A 164 11.20 -12.87 4.35
C VAL A 164 10.04 -13.15 3.39
N ASP A 165 9.90 -12.29 2.39
CA ASP A 165 8.89 -12.42 1.34
C ASP A 165 9.48 -13.05 0.08
N CYS A 166 8.78 -14.05 -0.46
CA CYS A 166 9.22 -14.76 -1.65
C CYS A 166 8.16 -14.73 -2.74
N ASN A 167 8.39 -13.90 -3.74
CA ASN A 167 7.60 -13.93 -4.95
C ASN A 167 8.13 -15.03 -5.90
N ALA A 168 7.40 -16.15 -5.99
CA ALA A 168 7.67 -17.23 -6.93
C ALA A 168 6.72 -17.25 -8.12
N GLY A 169 5.87 -16.22 -8.27
CA GLY A 169 4.90 -16.08 -9.36
C GLY A 169 5.55 -15.80 -10.72
N ASN A 170 4.78 -16.03 -11.78
CA ASN A 170 5.16 -15.70 -13.14
C ASN A 170 3.96 -15.07 -13.87
N HIS A 171 4.12 -13.84 -14.30
CA HIS A 171 3.10 -13.10 -15.06
C HIS A 171 3.15 -13.37 -16.57
N HIS A 172 4.10 -14.19 -17.05
CA HIS A 172 4.37 -14.43 -18.48
C HIS A 172 4.58 -13.14 -19.29
N LYS A 173 5.18 -12.13 -18.67
CA LYS A 173 5.54 -10.84 -19.25
C LYS A 173 6.99 -10.52 -18.95
N ALA A 174 7.59 -9.70 -19.83
CA ALA A 174 8.98 -9.28 -19.68
C ALA A 174 9.19 -8.47 -18.39
N PHE A 175 8.23 -7.60 -18.07
CA PHE A 175 8.18 -6.82 -16.84
C PHE A 175 6.73 -6.75 -16.34
N ALA A 176 6.52 -7.00 -15.07
CA ALA A 176 5.21 -6.86 -14.41
C ALA A 176 5.41 -6.70 -12.91
N THR A 177 4.47 -6.00 -12.27
CA THR A 177 4.40 -5.83 -10.82
C THR A 177 3.17 -6.55 -10.27
N ASN A 178 3.19 -6.92 -9.01
CA ASN A 178 2.07 -7.62 -8.36
C ASN A 178 0.92 -6.67 -7.98
N PHE A 179 1.23 -5.40 -7.77
CA PHE A 179 0.29 -4.33 -7.41
C PHE A 179 0.57 -3.07 -8.24
N ASN A 180 0.14 -1.90 -7.81
CA ASN A 180 0.31 -0.67 -8.56
C ASN A 180 1.78 -0.46 -8.97
N PRO A 181 2.11 -0.33 -10.26
CA PRO A 181 3.50 -0.24 -10.71
C PRO A 181 4.25 0.98 -10.15
N GLU A 182 3.57 2.11 -9.98
CA GLU A 182 4.17 3.32 -9.42
C GLU A 182 4.63 3.07 -7.98
N ILE A 183 3.75 2.54 -7.13
CA ILE A 183 4.06 2.26 -5.72
C ILE A 183 5.15 1.19 -5.62
N ASN A 184 5.03 0.10 -6.38
CA ASN A 184 6.04 -0.96 -6.38
C ASN A 184 7.44 -0.46 -6.77
N ILE A 185 7.54 0.37 -7.82
CA ILE A 185 8.84 0.91 -8.26
C ILE A 185 9.39 1.88 -7.21
N ARG A 186 8.55 2.74 -6.61
CA ARG A 186 8.97 3.66 -5.54
C ARG A 186 9.53 2.90 -4.35
N GLU A 187 8.83 1.88 -3.89
CA GLU A 187 9.23 1.02 -2.79
C GLU A 187 10.59 0.34 -3.02
N ILE A 188 10.79 -0.26 -4.20
CA ILE A 188 12.02 -1.00 -4.52
C ILE A 188 13.21 -0.08 -4.75
N THR A 189 12.97 1.15 -5.22
CA THR A 189 14.04 2.12 -5.53
C THR A 189 14.39 3.04 -4.39
N GLN A 190 13.66 3.01 -3.28
CA GLN A 190 14.02 3.72 -2.07
C GLN A 190 15.23 3.09 -1.37
N LYS A 191 15.85 3.83 -0.47
CA LYS A 191 16.92 3.32 0.37
C LYS A 191 16.43 2.17 1.26
N GLY A 192 17.25 1.16 1.45
CA GLY A 192 16.99 0.14 2.45
C GLY A 192 17.14 0.72 3.86
N LEU A 193 16.33 0.25 4.80
CA LEU A 193 16.40 0.64 6.20
C LEU A 193 16.13 -0.59 7.06
N TRP A 194 16.98 -0.83 8.06
CA TRP A 194 16.81 -1.92 8.99
C TRP A 194 17.25 -1.52 10.39
N TYR A 195 16.75 -2.21 11.41
CA TYR A 195 17.01 -1.89 12.81
C TYR A 195 18.10 -2.78 13.40
N LYS A 196 19.03 -2.17 14.16
CA LYS A 196 20.04 -2.88 14.92
C LYS A 196 20.45 -2.12 16.17
N ASP A 197 20.38 -2.79 17.32
CA ASP A 197 20.88 -2.33 18.61
C ASP A 197 20.44 -0.90 19.00
N GLY A 198 19.20 -0.52 18.70
CA GLY A 198 18.65 0.80 19.00
C GLY A 198 18.73 1.82 17.87
N GLU A 199 19.37 1.48 16.76
CA GLU A 199 19.59 2.39 15.64
C GLU A 199 18.98 1.88 14.33
N TRP A 200 18.47 2.80 13.51
CA TRP A 200 18.06 2.51 12.14
C TRP A 200 19.24 2.73 11.20
N ILE A 201 19.59 1.69 10.45
CA ILE A 201 20.74 1.68 9.54
C ILE A 201 20.24 1.78 8.11
N GLU A 202 20.59 2.89 7.45
CA GLU A 202 20.26 3.14 6.05
C GLU A 202 21.28 2.49 5.10
N THR A 203 20.79 1.95 3.98
CA THR A 203 21.63 1.36 2.92
C THR A 203 21.21 1.86 1.54
N ALA A 204 22.10 1.75 0.56
CA ALA A 204 21.70 2.01 -0.81
C ALA A 204 20.62 0.98 -1.27
N PRO A 205 19.72 1.36 -2.20
CA PRO A 205 18.68 0.46 -2.68
C PRO A 205 19.25 -0.88 -3.13
N LEU A 206 18.66 -1.99 -2.66
CA LEU A 206 19.02 -3.37 -3.01
C LEU A 206 20.51 -3.75 -2.89
N SER A 207 21.32 -2.94 -2.17
CA SER A 207 22.77 -3.13 -2.08
C SER A 207 23.20 -4.28 -1.16
N ILE A 208 22.34 -4.69 -0.24
CA ILE A 208 22.57 -5.84 0.63
C ILE A 208 21.66 -6.97 0.18
N HIS A 209 22.25 -8.09 -0.22
CA HIS A 209 21.50 -9.26 -0.66
C HIS A 209 22.23 -10.56 -0.28
N LYS A 210 21.47 -11.63 -0.17
CA LYS A 210 21.99 -12.98 0.12
C LYS A 210 21.03 -14.05 -0.39
N PRO A 211 21.51 -15.24 -0.73
CA PRO A 211 20.62 -16.37 -1.00
C PRO A 211 19.96 -16.86 0.30
N LEU A 212 18.62 -16.92 0.28
CA LEU A 212 17.81 -17.59 1.32
C LEU A 212 17.13 -18.82 0.72
N THR A 213 16.95 -19.85 1.54
CA THR A 213 16.26 -21.07 1.12
C THR A 213 14.82 -21.05 1.61
N TYR A 214 13.89 -21.03 0.69
CA TYR A 214 12.45 -21.01 0.96
C TYR A 214 11.87 -22.42 0.92
N PRO A 215 11.05 -22.83 1.89
CA PRO A 215 10.38 -24.13 1.89
C PRO A 215 9.61 -24.37 0.59
N ASN A 216 9.79 -25.55 -0.02
CA ASN A 216 9.14 -25.96 -1.27
C ASN A 216 9.48 -25.14 -2.54
N ILE A 217 10.31 -24.09 -2.43
CA ILE A 217 10.71 -23.21 -3.54
C ILE A 217 12.21 -23.36 -3.83
N GLY A 218 13.02 -23.55 -2.79
CA GLY A 218 14.48 -23.63 -2.87
C GLY A 218 15.16 -22.27 -2.71
N PRO A 219 16.46 -22.16 -3.08
CA PRO A 219 17.23 -20.95 -2.90
C PRO A 219 16.75 -19.83 -3.85
N ARG A 220 16.65 -18.62 -3.30
CA ARG A 220 16.36 -17.38 -4.05
C ARG A 220 17.23 -16.25 -3.51
N GLU A 221 17.73 -15.44 -4.40
CA GLU A 221 18.42 -14.20 -4.01
C GLU A 221 17.40 -13.25 -3.37
N SER A 222 17.72 -12.83 -2.15
CA SER A 222 16.83 -12.01 -1.32
C SER A 222 17.54 -10.70 -0.98
N TYR A 223 16.84 -9.60 -1.18
CA TYR A 223 17.37 -8.24 -1.08
C TYR A 223 16.81 -7.58 0.17
N LEU A 224 17.69 -6.96 0.97
CA LEU A 224 17.28 -6.17 2.13
C LEU A 224 16.63 -4.87 1.65
N MET A 225 15.46 -4.60 2.19
CA MET A 225 14.67 -3.41 1.88
C MET A 225 14.22 -2.72 3.17
N HIS A 226 13.77 -1.48 3.05
CA HIS A 226 12.88 -0.90 4.05
C HIS A 226 11.46 -1.45 3.85
N HIS A 227 10.80 -1.76 4.96
CA HIS A 227 9.38 -2.04 4.97
C HIS A 227 8.78 -1.55 6.30
N GLU A 228 7.67 -0.85 6.21
CA GLU A 228 7.16 -0.01 7.29
C GLU A 228 6.72 -0.77 8.55
N GLU A 229 6.31 -2.05 8.43
CA GLU A 229 5.93 -2.82 9.62
C GLU A 229 7.07 -3.01 10.60
N LEU A 230 8.34 -2.91 10.15
CA LEU A 230 9.48 -2.99 11.06
C LEU A 230 9.41 -1.90 12.13
N GLU A 231 8.93 -0.68 11.78
CA GLU A 231 8.77 0.42 12.74
C GLU A 231 7.79 0.05 13.85
N SER A 232 6.63 -0.49 13.48
CA SER A 232 5.60 -0.88 14.44
C SER A 232 6.03 -2.09 15.27
N LEU A 233 6.74 -3.05 14.70
CA LEU A 233 7.21 -4.25 15.37
C LEU A 233 8.31 -3.93 16.38
N VAL A 234 9.32 -3.16 16.00
CA VAL A 234 10.38 -2.69 16.92
C VAL A 234 9.80 -1.87 18.07
N LYS A 235 8.80 -1.01 17.79
CA LYS A 235 8.12 -0.19 18.81
C LYS A 235 7.35 -1.04 19.81
N ASN A 236 6.70 -2.12 19.38
CA ASN A 236 5.84 -2.96 20.21
C ASN A 236 6.59 -4.13 20.89
N TYR A 237 7.75 -4.51 20.38
CA TYR A 237 8.60 -5.57 20.93
C TYR A 237 9.99 -5.02 21.29
N PRO A 238 10.16 -4.38 22.46
CA PRO A 238 11.40 -3.69 22.83
C PRO A 238 12.59 -4.62 23.07
N THR A 239 12.38 -5.93 23.08
CA THR A 239 13.47 -6.93 23.17
C THR A 239 14.16 -7.17 21.82
N ILE A 240 13.59 -6.68 20.70
CA ILE A 240 14.19 -6.78 19.38
C ILE A 240 15.48 -5.97 19.32
N LYS A 241 16.57 -6.65 18.99
CA LYS A 241 17.90 -6.08 18.75
C LYS A 241 18.19 -5.92 17.26
N GLU A 242 17.65 -6.81 16.42
CA GLU A 242 17.77 -6.72 14.98
C GLU A 242 16.41 -6.99 14.31
N ALA A 243 16.01 -6.12 13.35
CA ALA A 243 14.83 -6.34 12.53
C ALA A 243 15.13 -5.99 11.07
N ARG A 244 14.78 -6.90 10.15
CA ARG A 244 15.07 -6.77 8.71
C ARG A 244 13.90 -7.30 7.88
N PHE A 245 13.72 -6.68 6.73
CA PHE A 245 12.81 -7.16 5.70
C PHE A 245 13.60 -7.59 4.45
N TRP A 246 13.25 -8.74 3.91
CA TRP A 246 13.91 -9.34 2.74
C TRP A 246 12.85 -9.71 1.70
N MET A 247 13.07 -9.29 0.46
CA MET A 247 12.19 -9.64 -0.66
C MET A 247 12.98 -10.23 -1.83
N THR A 248 12.36 -11.13 -2.57
CA THR A 248 12.98 -11.77 -3.74
C THR A 248 12.57 -11.08 -5.02
N PHE A 249 13.53 -10.91 -5.93
CA PHE A 249 13.29 -10.40 -7.28
C PHE A 249 13.92 -11.33 -8.31
N GLY A 250 13.23 -11.54 -9.43
CA GLY A 250 13.80 -12.23 -10.57
C GLY A 250 14.86 -11.37 -11.28
N GLN A 251 15.95 -11.98 -11.76
CA GLN A 251 17.01 -11.26 -12.46
C GLN A 251 16.49 -10.46 -13.66
N GLN A 252 15.50 -10.99 -14.38
CA GLN A 252 14.87 -10.29 -15.50
C GLN A 252 14.17 -9.00 -15.03
N TYR A 253 13.44 -9.05 -13.90
CA TYR A 253 12.79 -7.88 -13.31
C TYR A 253 13.82 -6.80 -12.98
N LEU A 254 14.91 -7.15 -12.29
CA LEU A 254 15.95 -6.20 -11.91
C LEU A 254 16.64 -5.58 -13.12
N THR A 255 16.86 -6.35 -14.18
CA THR A 255 17.44 -5.84 -15.44
C THR A 255 16.55 -4.78 -16.09
N TYR A 256 15.24 -5.00 -16.13
CA TYR A 256 14.30 -4.01 -16.69
C TYR A 256 14.12 -2.81 -15.75
N LEU A 257 14.12 -3.03 -14.44
CA LEU A 257 14.09 -1.93 -13.47
C LEU A 257 15.29 -1.01 -13.62
N ASP A 258 16.50 -1.58 -13.74
CA ASP A 258 17.72 -0.83 -14.01
C ASP A 258 17.63 -0.03 -15.30
N CYS A 259 17.11 -0.62 -16.36
CA CYS A 259 16.86 0.07 -17.63
C CYS A 259 15.90 1.26 -17.44
N ILE A 260 14.80 1.09 -16.74
CA ILE A 260 13.81 2.14 -16.43
C ILE A 260 14.45 3.28 -15.63
N GLN A 261 15.28 2.95 -14.63
CA GLN A 261 16.01 3.93 -13.83
C GLN A 261 17.04 4.71 -14.64
N ASN A 262 17.85 4.01 -15.44
CA ASN A 262 18.87 4.62 -16.31
C ASN A 262 18.27 5.55 -17.37
N LEU A 263 17.03 5.27 -17.83
CA LEU A 263 16.28 6.15 -18.73
C LEU A 263 15.58 7.32 -18.00
N GLY A 264 15.65 7.37 -16.67
CA GLY A 264 14.98 8.39 -15.87
C GLY A 264 13.46 8.24 -15.79
N MET A 265 12.91 7.07 -16.18
CA MET A 265 11.47 6.82 -16.16
C MET A 265 10.92 6.53 -14.76
N SER A 266 11.79 6.24 -13.77
CA SER A 266 11.42 6.11 -12.36
C SER A 266 11.37 7.44 -11.58
N ARG A 267 11.66 8.58 -12.23
CA ARG A 267 11.63 9.90 -11.60
C ARG A 267 10.20 10.28 -11.19
N ILE A 268 10.09 10.83 -9.97
CA ILE A 268 8.85 11.30 -9.36
C ILE A 268 8.68 12.83 -9.43
N ASP A 269 9.72 13.54 -9.84
CA ASP A 269 9.69 14.99 -10.05
C ASP A 269 9.14 15.36 -11.45
N GLU A 270 8.52 16.54 -11.54
CA GLU A 270 8.05 17.06 -12.82
C GLU A 270 9.24 17.37 -13.76
N ILE A 271 9.16 16.92 -14.99
CA ILE A 271 10.02 17.35 -16.09
C ILE A 271 9.21 18.09 -17.16
N GLU A 272 9.81 19.09 -17.77
CA GLU A 272 9.23 19.83 -18.88
C GLU A 272 9.84 19.34 -20.21
N TYR A 273 9.01 19.06 -21.20
CA TYR A 273 9.46 18.78 -22.55
C TYR A 273 8.54 19.42 -23.59
N GLU A 274 9.04 19.59 -24.80
CA GLU A 274 8.27 20.11 -25.93
C GLU A 274 7.56 18.96 -26.66
N ALA A 275 6.24 18.94 -26.56
CA ALA A 275 5.39 17.98 -27.24
C ALA A 275 4.81 18.57 -28.54
N PRO A 276 4.74 17.84 -29.65
CA PRO A 276 4.04 18.29 -30.84
C PRO A 276 2.54 18.42 -30.56
N LEU A 277 1.93 19.50 -31.08
CA LEU A 277 0.48 19.67 -30.98
C LEU A 277 -0.24 18.64 -31.87
N ALA A 278 -1.34 18.10 -31.33
CA ALA A 278 -2.14 17.10 -32.04
C ALA A 278 -2.98 17.68 -33.19
N ASP A 279 -2.93 19.01 -33.41
CA ASP A 279 -3.70 19.74 -34.43
C ASP A 279 -3.09 19.68 -35.84
N GLY A 280 -1.96 18.99 -36.01
CA GLY A 280 -1.25 18.87 -37.30
C GLY A 280 -0.55 20.15 -37.73
N SER A 281 -0.45 21.18 -36.90
CA SER A 281 0.20 22.46 -37.24
C SER A 281 1.73 22.39 -37.29
N GLY A 282 2.34 21.30 -36.84
CA GLY A 282 3.80 21.16 -36.70
C GLY A 282 4.38 22.02 -35.55
N LYS A 283 3.54 22.67 -34.77
CA LYS A 283 3.96 23.42 -33.58
C LYS A 283 4.14 22.52 -32.38
N THR A 284 4.95 22.97 -31.42
CA THR A 284 5.14 22.31 -30.12
C THR A 284 4.53 23.14 -29.00
N ALA A 285 4.20 22.48 -27.90
CA ALA A 285 3.85 23.11 -26.63
C ALA A 285 4.70 22.49 -25.52
N LYS A 286 5.02 23.29 -24.53
CA LYS A 286 5.66 22.79 -23.29
C LYS A 286 4.66 22.01 -22.47
N VAL A 287 4.99 20.79 -22.14
CA VAL A 287 4.19 19.88 -21.31
C VAL A 287 5.00 19.46 -20.10
N LYS A 288 4.40 19.52 -18.93
CA LYS A 288 4.98 18.98 -17.70
C LYS A 288 4.46 17.58 -17.45
N ILE A 289 5.35 16.68 -17.12
CA ILE A 289 5.03 15.29 -16.81
C ILE A 289 5.86 14.78 -15.64
N VAL A 290 5.32 13.83 -14.91
CA VAL A 290 6.06 12.99 -13.96
C VAL A 290 6.35 11.66 -14.66
N PRO A 291 7.61 11.32 -14.99
CA PRO A 291 7.95 10.16 -15.83
C PRO A 291 7.38 8.84 -15.29
N LEU A 292 7.45 8.61 -13.97
CA LEU A 292 6.92 7.39 -13.34
C LEU A 292 5.42 7.17 -13.62
N GLN A 293 4.64 8.23 -13.85
CA GLN A 293 3.21 8.10 -14.13
C GLN A 293 2.89 7.44 -15.47
N PHE A 294 3.85 7.32 -16.39
CA PHE A 294 3.67 6.55 -17.62
C PHE A 294 3.74 5.03 -17.42
N LEU A 295 4.21 4.57 -16.26
CA LEU A 295 4.35 3.16 -15.94
C LEU A 295 3.12 2.57 -15.22
N LYS A 296 2.04 3.34 -15.13
CA LYS A 296 0.76 2.95 -14.47
C LYS A 296 -0.02 1.91 -15.26
#